data_01b32be3ee50d3844abdaf81d1af5e1a
#
_entry.id   01b32be3ee50d3844abdaf81d1af5e1a
#
_cell.length_a   1.000
_cell.length_b   1.000
_cell.length_c   1.000
_cell.angle_alpha   90.00
_cell.angle_beta   90.00
_cell.angle_gamma   90.00
#
_symmetry.space_group_name_H-M   'P 1'
#
loop_
_entity.id
_entity.type
_entity.pdbx_description
1 polymer ?
#
loop_
_entity_poly.entity_id
_entity_poly.type
_entity_poly.pdbx_seq_one_letter_code
_entity_poly.pdbx_strand_id
1 'polypeptide(L)'
;MKFLFDLGGVFFDWDPHYFYKDVIKDKEERENFLNNICNDEWNIQQDAGRLIKDAETDLIKTYPDYEDKIKLYYKNHHKMFRKIFQYSVNVLDDLKNKKYECYVLSNWSWETFQDMDKKYPFLNKFDGLIISGKEKMVKPNDEIYKLATRRFNLIPEETVFIDDKKDNIEAAKKLDFLTIHLTDPEIIIQEINRFI
;
A
#
# COMPACT_ATOMS: atom_id res chain seq x y z
N MET A 1 -5.86 -19.19 -12.74
CA MET A 1 -6.22 -17.97 -11.97
C MET A 1 -5.10 -17.65 -11.00
N LYS A 2 -4.61 -16.40 -10.98
CA LYS A 2 -3.63 -15.86 -10.02
C LYS A 2 -4.23 -14.65 -9.31
N PHE A 3 -3.68 -14.27 -8.17
CA PHE A 3 -4.16 -13.15 -7.37
C PHE A 3 -3.02 -12.16 -7.12
N LEU A 4 -3.26 -10.88 -7.37
CA LEU A 4 -2.33 -9.79 -7.17
C LEU A 4 -2.95 -8.78 -6.19
N PHE A 5 -2.38 -8.65 -5.01
CA PHE A 5 -2.95 -7.87 -3.91
C PHE A 5 -2.18 -6.57 -3.66
N ASP A 6 -2.90 -5.50 -3.36
CA ASP A 6 -2.32 -4.42 -2.57
C ASP A 6 -2.19 -4.83 -1.09
N LEU A 7 -1.47 -4.04 -0.31
CA LEU A 7 -1.30 -4.23 1.14
C LEU A 7 -2.07 -3.19 1.95
N GLY A 8 -1.90 -1.90 1.66
CA GLY A 8 -2.63 -0.82 2.31
C GLY A 8 -4.13 -0.92 2.01
N GLY A 9 -5.00 -0.68 2.98
CA GLY A 9 -6.46 -0.82 2.80
C GLY A 9 -6.95 -2.24 2.56
N VAL A 10 -6.07 -3.18 2.16
CA VAL A 10 -6.42 -4.60 1.92
C VAL A 10 -6.00 -5.51 3.08
N PHE A 11 -4.77 -5.44 3.53
CA PHE A 11 -4.24 -6.20 4.66
C PHE A 11 -3.95 -5.34 5.89
N PHE A 12 -3.62 -4.07 5.69
CA PHE A 12 -3.25 -3.16 6.75
C PHE A 12 -4.20 -1.97 6.84
N ASP A 13 -4.72 -1.73 8.04
CA ASP A 13 -5.43 -0.51 8.41
C ASP A 13 -4.39 0.57 8.73
N TRP A 14 -4.01 1.33 7.70
CA TRP A 14 -3.01 2.38 7.78
C TRP A 14 -3.64 3.76 7.57
N ASP A 15 -3.38 4.68 8.50
CA ASP A 15 -3.81 6.07 8.42
C ASP A 15 -2.90 6.94 9.29
N PRO A 16 -2.26 7.99 8.76
CA PRO A 16 -1.43 8.90 9.55
C PRO A 16 -2.19 9.60 10.67
N HIS A 17 -3.51 9.74 10.57
CA HIS A 17 -4.35 10.29 11.66
C HIS A 17 -4.25 9.47 12.95
N TYR A 18 -4.01 8.16 12.88
CA TYR A 18 -3.87 7.33 14.09
C TYR A 18 -2.72 7.77 14.98
N PHE A 19 -1.64 8.23 14.40
CA PHE A 19 -0.51 8.79 15.13
C PHE A 19 -0.68 10.29 15.44
N TYR A 20 -1.05 11.08 14.43
CA TYR A 20 -1.04 12.53 14.55
C TYR A 20 -2.14 13.10 15.45
N LYS A 21 -3.22 12.39 15.74
CA LYS A 21 -4.22 12.79 16.75
C LYS A 21 -3.60 12.99 18.16
N ASP A 22 -2.47 12.33 18.44
CA ASP A 22 -1.76 12.44 19.71
C ASP A 22 -0.66 13.51 19.67
N VAL A 23 -0.17 13.86 18.50
CA VAL A 23 0.89 14.87 18.27
C VAL A 23 0.28 16.27 18.07
N ILE A 24 -0.76 16.39 17.25
CA ILE A 24 -1.45 17.64 16.92
C ILE A 24 -2.87 17.54 17.48
N LYS A 25 -3.10 18.14 18.65
CA LYS A 25 -4.39 18.05 19.36
C LYS A 25 -5.49 18.85 18.68
N ASP A 26 -5.14 20.01 18.13
CA ASP A 26 -6.07 20.79 17.35
C ASP A 26 -6.43 20.05 16.04
N LYS A 27 -7.74 19.90 15.79
CA LYS A 27 -8.24 19.13 14.64
C LYS A 27 -7.97 19.87 13.34
N GLU A 28 -8.18 21.17 13.30
CA GLU A 28 -8.02 21.96 12.07
C GLU A 28 -6.54 22.01 11.66
N GLU A 29 -5.65 22.24 12.61
CA GLU A 29 -4.19 22.18 12.39
C GLU A 29 -3.76 20.79 11.87
N ARG A 30 -4.29 19.72 12.47
CA ARG A 30 -3.97 18.35 12.04
C ARG A 30 -4.44 18.06 10.62
N GLU A 31 -5.68 18.42 10.28
CA GLU A 31 -6.18 18.26 8.91
C GLU A 31 -5.35 19.09 7.92
N ASN A 32 -5.01 20.34 8.28
CA ASN A 32 -4.12 21.14 7.45
C ASN A 32 -2.75 20.47 7.24
N PHE A 33 -2.16 19.93 8.31
CA PHE A 33 -0.86 19.26 8.24
C PHE A 33 -0.88 18.02 7.34
N LEU A 34 -1.90 17.16 7.48
CA LEU A 34 -1.99 15.91 6.74
C LEU A 34 -2.51 16.09 5.31
N ASN A 35 -3.30 17.12 5.03
CA ASN A 35 -3.85 17.35 3.70
C ASN A 35 -3.00 18.31 2.83
N ASN A 36 -2.18 19.17 3.43
CA ASN A 36 -1.45 20.21 2.70
C ASN A 36 0.07 20.15 2.87
N ILE A 37 0.59 19.52 3.93
CA ILE A 37 2.03 19.45 4.21
C ILE A 37 2.55 18.01 4.00
N CYS A 38 2.22 17.09 4.90
CA CYS A 38 2.58 15.67 4.75
C CYS A 38 1.45 14.89 4.06
N ASN A 39 1.02 15.36 2.91
CA ASN A 39 -0.10 14.84 2.14
C ASN A 39 0.26 13.61 1.28
N ASP A 40 -0.74 13.04 0.63
CA ASP A 40 -0.57 11.88 -0.26
C ASP A 40 0.39 12.16 -1.43
N GLU A 41 0.37 13.40 -2.00
CA GLU A 41 1.26 13.79 -3.10
C GLU A 41 2.73 13.84 -2.65
N TRP A 42 2.99 14.23 -1.41
CA TRP A 42 4.31 14.17 -0.82
C TRP A 42 4.69 12.73 -0.50
N ASN A 43 3.81 11.94 0.10
CA ASN A 43 4.08 10.56 0.49
C ASN A 43 4.37 9.66 -0.72
N ILE A 44 3.62 9.80 -1.82
CA ILE A 44 3.80 8.96 -3.02
C ILE A 44 5.19 9.11 -3.65
N GLN A 45 5.91 10.21 -3.44
CA GLN A 45 7.27 10.38 -3.94
C GLN A 45 8.24 9.41 -3.26
N GLN A 46 8.07 9.14 -1.96
CA GLN A 46 8.87 8.18 -1.21
C GLN A 46 8.47 6.74 -1.59
N ASP A 47 7.20 6.52 -1.88
CA ASP A 47 6.72 5.26 -2.46
C ASP A 47 7.25 5.06 -3.89
N ALA A 48 7.62 6.14 -4.60
CA ALA A 48 8.32 6.11 -5.87
C ALA A 48 9.86 6.00 -5.72
N GLY A 49 10.37 5.83 -4.49
CA GLY A 49 11.79 5.60 -4.21
C GLY A 49 12.63 6.85 -3.93
N ARG A 50 12.01 8.03 -3.72
CA ARG A 50 12.71 9.19 -3.18
C ARG A 50 13.15 8.89 -1.76
N LEU A 51 14.38 9.28 -1.39
CA LEU A 51 14.87 9.08 -0.02
C LEU A 51 14.08 9.92 0.98
N ILE A 52 13.70 9.31 2.09
CA ILE A 52 12.96 9.97 3.19
C ILE A 52 13.70 11.21 3.68
N LYS A 53 15.02 11.10 3.88
CA LYS A 53 15.86 12.21 4.34
C LYS A 53 15.79 13.43 3.42
N ASP A 54 15.80 13.20 2.10
CA ASP A 54 15.74 14.30 1.12
C ASP A 54 14.34 14.92 1.11
N ALA A 55 13.31 14.09 1.20
CA ALA A 55 11.92 14.53 1.24
C ALA A 55 11.62 15.38 2.49
N GLU A 56 12.07 14.95 3.66
CA GLU A 56 11.95 15.71 4.92
C GLU A 56 12.72 17.02 4.83
N THR A 57 13.96 17.01 4.32
CA THR A 57 14.80 18.20 4.20
C THR A 57 14.15 19.26 3.32
N ASP A 58 13.58 18.88 2.18
CA ASP A 58 12.96 19.83 1.27
C ASP A 58 11.60 20.34 1.79
N LEU A 59 10.83 19.47 2.45
CA LEU A 59 9.55 19.87 3.04
C LEU A 59 9.76 20.85 4.21
N ILE A 60 10.77 20.64 5.05
CA ILE A 60 11.14 21.53 6.16
C ILE A 60 11.55 22.92 5.64
N LYS A 61 12.26 23.03 4.52
CA LYS A 61 12.59 24.34 3.91
C LYS A 61 11.33 25.13 3.55
N THR A 62 10.27 24.43 3.11
CA THR A 62 9.00 25.05 2.74
C THR A 62 8.15 25.37 3.96
N TYR A 63 8.18 24.51 4.99
CA TYR A 63 7.35 24.60 6.20
C TYR A 63 8.20 24.50 7.47
N PRO A 64 9.09 25.50 7.76
CA PRO A 64 10.02 25.43 8.88
C PRO A 64 9.33 25.34 10.26
N ASP A 65 8.15 25.93 10.42
CA ASP A 65 7.38 25.90 11.66
C ASP A 65 6.83 24.48 11.99
N TYR A 66 6.86 23.58 11.02
CA TYR A 66 6.43 22.19 11.16
C TYR A 66 7.58 21.17 11.21
N GLU A 67 8.85 21.62 11.30
CA GLU A 67 10.04 20.76 11.27
C GLU A 67 9.90 19.55 12.20
N ASP A 68 9.59 19.78 13.48
CA ASP A 68 9.47 18.70 14.46
C ASP A 68 8.38 17.70 14.10
N LYS A 69 7.24 18.18 13.55
CA LYS A 69 6.13 17.33 13.15
C LYS A 69 6.46 16.53 11.89
N ILE A 70 7.13 17.15 10.90
CA ILE A 70 7.57 16.48 9.66
C ILE A 70 8.53 15.33 9.98
N LYS A 71 9.53 15.54 10.81
CA LYS A 71 10.49 14.51 11.24
C LYS A 71 9.87 13.32 11.96
N LEU A 72 8.69 13.50 12.53
CA LEU A 72 7.98 12.41 13.21
C LEU A 72 7.27 11.47 12.24
N TYR A 73 6.99 11.86 10.99
CA TYR A 73 6.18 11.10 10.06
C TYR A 73 6.76 9.71 9.82
N TYR A 74 7.92 9.63 9.21
CA TYR A 74 8.55 8.34 8.91
C TYR A 74 9.19 7.69 10.14
N LYS A 75 9.69 8.48 11.09
CA LYS A 75 10.20 7.97 12.37
C LYS A 75 9.15 7.16 13.14
N ASN A 76 7.88 7.53 13.02
CA ASN A 76 6.78 6.87 13.70
C ASN A 76 5.80 6.19 12.73
N HIS A 77 6.21 5.92 11.49
CA HIS A 77 5.37 5.30 10.47
C HIS A 77 4.68 4.03 10.97
N HIS A 78 5.38 3.22 11.77
CA HIS A 78 4.83 2.00 12.38
C HIS A 78 3.64 2.24 13.35
N LYS A 79 3.45 3.48 13.86
CA LYS A 79 2.33 3.85 14.73
C LYS A 79 1.10 4.31 13.95
N MET A 80 1.22 4.44 12.64
CA MET A 80 0.13 4.77 11.73
C MET A 80 -0.68 3.51 11.34
N PHE A 81 -0.24 2.33 11.78
CA PHE A 81 -0.97 1.07 11.62
C PHE A 81 -1.81 0.80 12.86
N ARG A 82 -3.10 0.62 12.67
CA ARG A 82 -4.04 0.31 13.75
C ARG A 82 -4.22 -1.19 13.95
N LYS A 83 -4.40 -1.92 12.85
CA LYS A 83 -4.62 -3.37 12.87
C LYS A 83 -4.25 -4.02 11.53
N ILE A 84 -4.15 -5.36 11.54
CA ILE A 84 -4.18 -6.19 10.34
C ILE A 84 -5.64 -6.60 10.09
N PHE A 85 -6.07 -6.59 8.85
CA PHE A 85 -7.36 -7.15 8.46
C PHE A 85 -7.27 -8.68 8.42
N GLN A 86 -7.72 -9.33 9.49
CA GLN A 86 -7.63 -10.78 9.62
C GLN A 86 -8.44 -11.51 8.54
N TYR A 87 -9.51 -10.91 8.02
CA TYR A 87 -10.28 -11.46 6.90
C TYR A 87 -9.40 -11.68 5.66
N SER A 88 -8.56 -10.71 5.32
CA SER A 88 -7.66 -10.81 4.17
C SER A 88 -6.55 -11.86 4.40
N VAL A 89 -6.02 -11.96 5.62
CA VAL A 89 -5.04 -13.01 5.96
C VAL A 89 -5.67 -14.41 5.85
N ASN A 90 -6.89 -14.58 6.33
CA ASN A 90 -7.61 -15.86 6.22
C ASN A 90 -7.88 -16.23 4.74
N VAL A 91 -8.27 -15.25 3.92
CA VAL A 91 -8.45 -15.46 2.48
C VAL A 91 -7.15 -15.85 1.79
N LEU A 92 -6.03 -15.22 2.14
CA LEU A 92 -4.71 -15.62 1.63
C LEU A 92 -4.41 -17.08 1.99
N ASP A 93 -4.67 -17.48 3.23
CA ASP A 93 -4.46 -18.86 3.68
C ASP A 93 -5.33 -19.85 2.90
N ASP A 94 -6.60 -19.53 2.69
CA ASP A 94 -7.53 -20.37 1.93
C ASP A 94 -7.08 -20.52 0.45
N LEU A 95 -6.66 -19.43 -0.19
CA LEU A 95 -6.15 -19.44 -1.55
C LEU A 95 -4.86 -20.28 -1.65
N LYS A 96 -3.93 -20.12 -0.70
CA LYS A 96 -2.70 -20.92 -0.66
C LYS A 96 -2.97 -22.40 -0.41
N ASN A 97 -3.93 -22.75 0.43
CA ASN A 97 -4.36 -24.13 0.64
C ASN A 97 -4.96 -24.75 -0.61
N LYS A 98 -5.68 -23.97 -1.43
CA LYS A 98 -6.22 -24.34 -2.74
C LYS A 98 -5.17 -24.30 -3.86
N LYS A 99 -3.89 -24.01 -3.55
CA LYS A 99 -2.75 -23.94 -4.49
C LYS A 99 -2.83 -22.81 -5.53
N TYR A 100 -3.54 -21.74 -5.22
CA TYR A 100 -3.48 -20.53 -6.03
C TYR A 100 -2.17 -19.78 -5.78
N GLU A 101 -1.64 -19.17 -6.84
CA GLU A 101 -0.50 -18.25 -6.73
C GLU A 101 -1.00 -16.87 -6.31
N CYS A 102 -0.39 -16.30 -5.25
CA CYS A 102 -0.73 -15.02 -4.67
C CYS A 102 0.49 -14.10 -4.60
N TYR A 103 0.36 -12.91 -5.15
CA TYR A 103 1.44 -11.93 -5.26
C TYR A 103 1.04 -10.59 -4.67
N VAL A 104 2.02 -9.75 -4.37
CA VAL A 104 1.81 -8.39 -3.89
C VAL A 104 2.29 -7.37 -4.91
N LEU A 105 1.50 -6.31 -5.09
CA LEU A 105 1.85 -5.08 -5.81
C LEU A 105 1.41 -3.88 -4.97
N SER A 106 2.32 -3.31 -4.18
CA SER A 106 1.98 -2.27 -3.21
C SER A 106 2.82 -1.00 -3.39
N ASN A 107 2.15 0.15 -3.28
CA ASN A 107 2.82 1.43 -3.13
C ASN A 107 3.27 1.57 -1.68
N TRP A 108 4.59 1.56 -1.47
CA TRP A 108 5.20 1.66 -0.15
C TRP A 108 6.67 2.06 -0.27
N SER A 109 7.11 3.01 0.55
CA SER A 109 8.53 3.37 0.63
C SER A 109 9.38 2.16 1.01
N TRP A 110 10.45 1.91 0.24
CA TRP A 110 11.34 0.79 0.53
C TRP A 110 12.03 0.93 1.89
N GLU A 111 12.33 2.16 2.33
CA GLU A 111 13.00 2.39 3.61
C GLU A 111 12.12 1.97 4.82
N THR A 112 10.79 2.09 4.71
CA THR A 112 9.87 1.68 5.78
C THR A 112 9.33 0.26 5.61
N PHE A 113 9.48 -0.34 4.42
CA PHE A 113 9.05 -1.71 4.16
C PHE A 113 10.06 -2.76 4.62
N GLN A 114 11.33 -2.40 4.77
CA GLN A 114 12.37 -3.33 5.20
C GLN A 114 11.99 -3.99 6.53
N ASP A 115 12.21 -5.30 6.63
CA ASP A 115 11.90 -6.13 7.80
C ASP A 115 10.39 -6.27 8.15
N MET A 116 9.48 -5.83 7.27
CA MET A 116 8.04 -6.00 7.48
C MET A 116 7.63 -7.49 7.50
N ASP A 117 8.31 -8.33 6.74
CA ASP A 117 8.12 -9.79 6.73
C ASP A 117 8.46 -10.44 8.08
N LYS A 118 9.44 -9.91 8.81
CA LYS A 118 9.77 -10.36 10.18
C LYS A 118 8.68 -9.97 11.17
N LYS A 119 8.12 -8.77 11.02
CA LYS A 119 7.07 -8.24 11.88
C LYS A 119 5.70 -8.85 11.57
N TYR A 120 5.45 -9.15 10.30
CA TYR A 120 4.19 -9.67 9.79
C TYR A 120 4.42 -10.95 8.97
N PRO A 121 4.54 -12.12 9.62
CA PRO A 121 4.95 -13.38 8.97
C PRO A 121 4.04 -13.84 7.83
N PHE A 122 2.78 -13.36 7.77
CA PHE A 122 1.87 -13.69 6.66
C PHE A 122 2.40 -13.20 5.30
N LEU A 123 3.25 -12.17 5.28
CA LEU A 123 3.88 -11.68 4.05
C LEU A 123 4.76 -12.75 3.36
N ASN A 124 5.30 -13.69 4.14
CA ASN A 124 6.09 -14.81 3.62
C ASN A 124 5.25 -15.90 2.92
N LYS A 125 3.92 -15.81 2.97
CA LYS A 125 3.02 -16.75 2.29
C LYS A 125 2.79 -16.38 0.82
N PHE A 126 3.10 -15.15 0.42
CA PHE A 126 3.02 -14.73 -0.96
C PHE A 126 4.14 -15.34 -1.80
N ASP A 127 3.84 -15.67 -3.06
CA ASP A 127 4.79 -16.23 -4.02
C ASP A 127 5.78 -15.17 -4.55
N GLY A 128 5.49 -13.89 -4.33
CA GLY A 128 6.40 -12.78 -4.64
C GLY A 128 5.78 -11.43 -4.31
N LEU A 129 6.66 -10.44 -4.09
CA LEU A 129 6.28 -9.09 -3.73
C LEU A 129 6.97 -8.07 -4.65
N ILE A 130 6.17 -7.10 -5.13
CA ILE A 130 6.66 -5.86 -5.75
C ILE A 130 6.28 -4.72 -4.83
N ILE A 131 7.32 -4.02 -4.33
CA ILE A 131 7.19 -2.83 -3.50
C ILE A 131 7.72 -1.65 -4.30
N SER A 132 6.84 -0.70 -4.55
CA SER A 132 7.05 0.42 -5.47
C SER A 132 8.35 1.21 -5.20
N GLY A 133 8.68 1.47 -3.93
CA GLY A 133 9.88 2.21 -3.53
C GLY A 133 11.18 1.52 -3.92
N LYS A 134 11.20 0.18 -4.00
CA LYS A 134 12.33 -0.60 -4.51
C LYS A 134 12.45 -0.50 -6.02
N GLU A 135 11.32 -0.51 -6.71
CA GLU A 135 11.23 -0.51 -8.17
C GLU A 135 11.26 0.89 -8.78
N LYS A 136 11.08 1.94 -7.96
CA LYS A 136 10.98 3.35 -8.36
C LYS A 136 9.84 3.60 -9.36
N MET A 137 8.76 2.87 -9.20
CA MET A 137 7.54 2.93 -10.00
C MET A 137 6.35 2.80 -9.07
N VAL A 138 5.28 3.56 -9.31
CA VAL A 138 4.08 3.55 -8.46
C VAL A 138 2.82 3.26 -9.26
N LYS A 139 1.84 2.61 -8.64
CA LYS A 139 0.46 2.62 -9.12
C LYS A 139 -0.07 4.05 -9.03
N PRO A 140 -0.90 4.54 -9.97
CA PRO A 140 -1.55 3.80 -11.06
C PRO A 140 -0.78 3.79 -12.40
N ASN A 141 0.54 4.04 -12.43
CA ASN A 141 1.30 4.04 -13.69
C ASN A 141 1.38 2.63 -14.29
N ASP A 142 1.17 2.51 -15.59
CA ASP A 142 1.16 1.24 -16.33
C ASP A 142 2.42 0.38 -16.14
N GLU A 143 3.58 1.04 -16.00
CA GLU A 143 4.89 0.38 -15.94
C GLU A 143 5.00 -0.61 -14.78
N ILE A 144 4.41 -0.31 -13.62
CA ILE A 144 4.50 -1.20 -12.46
C ILE A 144 3.63 -2.46 -12.65
N TYR A 145 2.48 -2.34 -13.32
CA TYR A 145 1.65 -3.50 -13.67
C TYR A 145 2.33 -4.36 -14.73
N LYS A 146 2.93 -3.75 -15.76
CA LYS A 146 3.73 -4.43 -16.77
C LYS A 146 4.94 -5.14 -16.14
N LEU A 147 5.56 -4.53 -15.11
CA LEU A 147 6.62 -5.18 -14.33
C LEU A 147 6.09 -6.41 -13.60
N ALA A 148 4.94 -6.31 -12.92
CA ALA A 148 4.30 -7.43 -12.22
C ALA A 148 3.97 -8.56 -13.20
N THR A 149 3.37 -8.23 -14.35
CA THR A 149 3.05 -9.18 -15.42
C THR A 149 4.28 -9.98 -15.85
N ARG A 150 5.40 -9.31 -16.14
CA ARG A 150 6.64 -9.98 -16.55
C ARG A 150 7.28 -10.77 -15.42
N ARG A 151 7.38 -10.19 -14.22
CA ARG A 151 8.11 -10.79 -13.08
C ARG A 151 7.43 -12.05 -12.56
N PHE A 152 6.10 -12.04 -12.53
CA PHE A 152 5.30 -13.13 -11.97
C PHE A 152 4.65 -14.01 -13.05
N ASN A 153 5.00 -13.76 -14.33
CA ASN A 153 4.41 -14.46 -15.47
C ASN A 153 2.87 -14.48 -15.39
N LEU A 154 2.28 -13.28 -15.21
CA LEU A 154 0.82 -13.14 -15.13
C LEU A 154 0.22 -13.10 -16.54
N ILE A 155 -1.00 -13.63 -16.64
CA ILE A 155 -1.91 -13.39 -17.74
C ILE A 155 -2.99 -12.46 -17.17
N PRO A 156 -3.08 -11.18 -17.59
CA PRO A 156 -3.99 -10.22 -16.98
C PRO A 156 -5.44 -10.73 -16.91
N GLU A 157 -5.97 -11.29 -17.98
CA GLU A 157 -7.34 -11.81 -18.07
C GLU A 157 -7.59 -13.04 -17.16
N GLU A 158 -6.53 -13.63 -16.62
CA GLU A 158 -6.57 -14.74 -15.66
C GLU A 158 -6.04 -14.35 -14.28
N THR A 159 -5.81 -13.03 -14.05
CA THR A 159 -5.27 -12.50 -12.80
C THR A 159 -6.23 -11.51 -12.18
N VAL A 160 -6.62 -11.75 -10.93
CA VAL A 160 -7.47 -10.84 -10.16
C VAL A 160 -6.57 -9.88 -9.39
N PHE A 161 -6.67 -8.57 -9.68
CA PHE A 161 -6.03 -7.50 -8.93
C PHE A 161 -6.99 -6.93 -7.89
N ILE A 162 -6.55 -6.86 -6.63
CA ILE A 162 -7.33 -6.42 -5.47
C ILE A 162 -6.68 -5.18 -4.86
N ASP A 163 -7.39 -4.07 -4.81
CA ASP A 163 -6.88 -2.78 -4.33
C ASP A 163 -8.04 -1.93 -3.78
N ASP A 164 -7.77 -1.08 -2.79
CA ASP A 164 -8.76 -0.17 -2.19
C ASP A 164 -8.91 1.14 -2.97
N LYS A 165 -7.92 1.50 -3.81
CA LYS A 165 -7.92 2.76 -4.56
C LYS A 165 -8.50 2.59 -5.96
N LYS A 166 -9.55 3.38 -6.25
CA LYS A 166 -10.26 3.35 -7.53
C LYS A 166 -9.33 3.58 -8.73
N ASP A 167 -8.39 4.52 -8.62
CA ASP A 167 -7.49 4.86 -9.73
C ASP A 167 -6.56 3.69 -10.07
N ASN A 168 -6.11 2.92 -9.08
CA ASN A 168 -5.32 1.71 -9.28
C ASN A 168 -6.14 0.63 -9.99
N ILE A 169 -7.40 0.47 -9.60
CA ILE A 169 -8.35 -0.46 -10.23
C ILE A 169 -8.60 -0.08 -11.69
N GLU A 170 -8.85 1.20 -11.98
CA GLU A 170 -9.10 1.65 -13.36
C GLU A 170 -7.85 1.51 -14.25
N ALA A 171 -6.65 1.71 -13.70
CA ALA A 171 -5.42 1.46 -14.42
C ALA A 171 -5.23 -0.04 -14.74
N ALA A 172 -5.48 -0.92 -13.76
CA ALA A 172 -5.40 -2.37 -13.97
C ALA A 172 -6.41 -2.88 -15.01
N LYS A 173 -7.65 -2.37 -14.99
CA LYS A 173 -8.67 -2.70 -16.00
C LYS A 173 -8.25 -2.35 -17.43
N LYS A 174 -7.58 -1.20 -17.63
CA LYS A 174 -7.06 -0.81 -18.95
C LYS A 174 -5.97 -1.75 -19.47
N LEU A 175 -5.40 -2.55 -18.58
CA LEU A 175 -4.39 -3.57 -18.88
C LEU A 175 -4.98 -4.98 -18.82
N ASP A 176 -6.30 -5.11 -18.94
CA ASP A 176 -7.09 -6.33 -19.03
C ASP A 176 -7.07 -7.21 -17.76
N PHE A 177 -6.65 -6.68 -16.60
CA PHE A 177 -6.77 -7.41 -15.34
C PHE A 177 -8.23 -7.55 -14.92
N LEU A 178 -8.57 -8.73 -14.38
CA LEU A 178 -9.76 -8.86 -13.54
C LEU A 178 -9.54 -8.08 -12.25
N THR A 179 -10.57 -7.38 -11.73
CA THR A 179 -10.35 -6.47 -10.61
C THR A 179 -11.40 -6.60 -9.52
N ILE A 180 -10.96 -6.39 -8.27
CA ILE A 180 -11.80 -6.19 -7.09
C ILE A 180 -11.44 -4.83 -6.48
N HIS A 181 -12.36 -3.86 -6.54
CA HIS A 181 -12.25 -2.60 -5.80
C HIS A 181 -12.73 -2.86 -4.36
N LEU A 182 -11.80 -3.13 -3.45
CA LEU A 182 -12.07 -3.53 -2.09
C LEU A 182 -12.16 -2.31 -1.17
N THR A 183 -13.35 -1.75 -1.01
CA THR A 183 -13.60 -0.60 -0.10
C THR A 183 -13.90 -1.03 1.34
N ASP A 184 -14.20 -2.30 1.56
CA ASP A 184 -14.44 -2.91 2.87
C ASP A 184 -13.74 -4.27 2.92
N PRO A 185 -12.67 -4.42 3.72
CA PRO A 185 -11.96 -5.69 3.86
C PRO A 185 -12.79 -6.86 4.39
N GLU A 186 -13.93 -6.60 5.04
CA GLU A 186 -14.79 -7.65 5.58
C GLU A 186 -15.49 -8.48 4.48
N ILE A 187 -15.69 -7.87 3.30
CA ILE A 187 -16.34 -8.57 2.17
C ILE A 187 -15.36 -9.28 1.24
N ILE A 188 -14.05 -9.26 1.50
CA ILE A 188 -13.03 -9.79 0.59
C ILE A 188 -13.29 -11.25 0.19
N ILE A 189 -13.76 -12.08 1.11
CA ILE A 189 -14.07 -13.49 0.83
C ILE A 189 -15.22 -13.63 -0.19
N GLN A 190 -16.23 -12.77 -0.08
CA GLN A 190 -17.38 -12.77 -1.00
C GLN A 190 -16.95 -12.34 -2.40
N GLU A 191 -16.11 -11.30 -2.46
CA GLU A 191 -15.62 -10.77 -3.73
C GLU A 191 -14.70 -11.78 -4.44
N ILE A 192 -13.79 -12.44 -3.73
CA ILE A 192 -12.89 -13.45 -4.31
C ILE A 192 -13.67 -14.70 -4.75
N ASN A 193 -14.70 -15.12 -4.04
CA ASN A 193 -15.52 -16.28 -4.40
C ASN A 193 -16.27 -16.13 -5.74
N ARG A 194 -16.28 -14.94 -6.34
CA ARG A 194 -16.81 -14.73 -7.70
C ARG A 194 -15.87 -15.25 -8.79
N PHE A 195 -14.62 -15.54 -8.45
CA PHE A 195 -13.56 -15.91 -9.37
C PHE A 195 -13.03 -17.35 -9.20
N ILE A 196 -13.43 -18.05 -8.12
CA ILE A 196 -12.94 -19.39 -7.78
C ILE A 196 -14.06 -20.42 -7.66
#